data_3cb5394eedab4dc649541bc53929721b
#
_entry.id   3cb5394eedab4dc649541bc53929721b
#
_cell.length_a   1.000
_cell.length_b   1.000
_cell.length_c   1.000
_cell.angle_alpha   90.00
_cell.angle_beta   90.00
_cell.angle_gamma   90.00
#
_symmetry.space_group_name_H-M   'P 1'
#
loop_
_entity.id
_entity.type
_entity.pdbx_description
1 polymer ?
#
loop_
_entity_poly.entity_id
_entity_poly.type
_entity_poly.pdbx_seq_one_letter_code
_entity_poly.pdbx_strand_id
1 'polypeptide(L)'
;MERIDKVQNLIPEKPEFVHSNQEKGEDVESLKIVNRPVVKKDAAALVTGKAVYTNDLAPSDCLIVKVVRSPYAHALIKDINTARAEAVPGIECVLTYKDCPNKRFTMAGQTYPEPSPYDRLILDQHVRYVGDPVAIVAGENEACVDKALKMLKVEYEVLPAVLDFHMAKDGD
;
A
#
# COMPACT_ATOMS: atom_id res chain seq x y z
N MET A 1 -30.14 25.05 -14.04
CA MET A 1 -29.78 25.79 -12.82
C MET A 1 -30.30 25.13 -11.54
N GLU A 2 -31.20 24.13 -11.62
CA GLU A 2 -31.79 23.41 -10.46
C GLU A 2 -31.03 22.21 -9.90
N ARG A 3 -29.86 21.86 -10.45
CA ARG A 3 -29.08 20.69 -9.97
C ARG A 3 -27.96 21.00 -8.98
N ILE A 4 -27.62 22.27 -8.81
CA ILE A 4 -26.54 22.69 -7.92
C ILE A 4 -27.03 22.89 -6.48
N ASP A 5 -28.30 23.30 -6.32
CA ASP A 5 -28.86 23.56 -4.98
C ASP A 5 -29.15 22.29 -4.16
N LYS A 6 -29.25 21.14 -4.79
CA LYS A 6 -29.46 19.83 -4.09
C LYS A 6 -28.21 19.24 -3.47
N VAL A 7 -27.02 19.66 -3.87
CA VAL A 7 -25.77 19.13 -3.35
C VAL A 7 -25.29 19.87 -2.10
N GLN A 8 -25.68 21.12 -1.93
CA GLN A 8 -25.32 21.91 -0.75
C GLN A 8 -25.99 21.42 0.55
N ASN A 9 -27.14 20.74 0.45
CA ASN A 9 -27.82 20.17 1.61
C ASN A 9 -27.34 18.81 2.06
N LEU A 10 -26.31 18.24 1.40
CA LEU A 10 -25.69 16.95 1.75
C LEU A 10 -24.33 17.09 2.44
N ILE A 11 -23.84 18.31 2.60
CA ILE A 11 -22.64 18.56 3.40
C ILE A 11 -23.14 18.68 4.86
N PRO A 12 -22.80 17.72 5.74
CA PRO A 12 -23.13 17.89 7.15
C PRO A 12 -22.47 19.18 7.62
N GLU A 13 -23.24 20.02 8.31
CA GLU A 13 -22.70 21.20 8.99
C GLU A 13 -21.45 20.75 9.75
N LYS A 14 -20.36 21.51 9.56
CA LYS A 14 -19.12 21.25 10.31
C LYS A 14 -19.54 21.13 11.78
N PRO A 15 -19.17 20.02 12.45
CA PRO A 15 -19.44 19.93 13.88
C PRO A 15 -18.83 21.19 14.51
N GLU A 16 -19.66 22.01 15.13
CA GLU A 16 -19.14 23.03 16.03
C GLU A 16 -18.28 22.32 17.04
N PHE A 17 -16.98 22.54 16.95
CA PHE A 17 -16.07 22.13 18.01
C PHE A 17 -16.46 22.96 19.23
N VAL A 18 -17.41 22.45 20.00
CA VAL A 18 -17.68 22.92 21.32
C VAL A 18 -16.42 22.67 22.13
N HIS A 19 -15.63 23.69 22.32
CA HIS A 19 -14.58 23.68 23.31
C HIS A 19 -15.21 23.53 24.70
N SER A 20 -15.65 22.32 25.02
CA SER A 20 -16.09 21.93 26.36
C SER A 20 -14.86 21.69 27.22
N ASN A 21 -14.13 22.72 27.57
CA ASN A 21 -13.24 22.71 28.74
C ASN A 21 -12.89 24.16 29.08
N GLN A 22 -13.90 24.89 29.52
CA GLN A 22 -13.67 25.97 30.46
C GLN A 22 -13.65 25.41 31.90
N GLU A 23 -12.85 24.38 32.13
CA GLU A 23 -12.30 24.16 33.44
C GLU A 23 -11.07 25.07 33.53
N LYS A 24 -11.00 25.85 34.60
CA LYS A 24 -9.98 26.86 34.95
C LYS A 24 -8.60 26.39 34.52
N GLY A 25 -8.25 26.71 33.26
CA GLY A 25 -6.97 26.34 32.70
C GLY A 25 -5.87 27.16 33.33
N GLU A 26 -4.78 26.55 33.65
CA GLU A 26 -3.49 27.22 33.77
C GLU A 26 -3.36 28.22 32.62
N ASP A 27 -2.89 29.43 32.90
CA ASP A 27 -2.76 30.53 31.95
C ASP A 27 -2.11 30.01 30.65
N VAL A 28 -2.88 29.91 29.59
CA VAL A 28 -2.43 29.43 28.26
C VAL A 28 -1.23 30.29 27.78
N GLU A 29 -1.08 31.49 28.29
CA GLU A 29 0.09 32.36 28.06
C GLU A 29 1.40 31.81 28.63
N SER A 30 1.36 30.92 29.61
CA SER A 30 2.54 30.30 30.21
C SER A 30 3.14 29.14 29.40
N LEU A 31 2.38 28.60 28.44
CA LEU A 31 2.81 27.45 27.65
C LEU A 31 3.85 27.86 26.60
N LYS A 32 4.94 27.09 26.54
CA LYS A 32 6.09 27.39 25.66
C LYS A 32 5.85 26.96 24.19
N ILE A 33 5.03 25.98 23.96
CA ILE A 33 4.83 25.33 22.65
C ILE A 33 3.37 25.36 22.22
N VAL A 34 2.45 24.94 23.10
CA VAL A 34 1.03 24.90 22.81
C VAL A 34 0.50 26.30 22.53
N ASN A 35 -0.30 26.47 21.46
CA ASN A 35 -0.82 27.76 20.98
C ASN A 35 0.28 28.80 20.64
N ARG A 36 1.48 28.36 20.31
CA ARG A 36 2.57 29.23 19.82
C ARG A 36 2.88 28.91 18.35
N PRO A 37 3.24 29.90 17.54
CA PRO A 37 3.69 29.70 16.16
C PRO A 37 5.10 29.10 16.16
N VAL A 38 5.18 27.75 16.26
CA VAL A 38 6.46 27.03 16.24
C VAL A 38 6.84 26.74 14.79
N VAL A 39 8.06 27.13 14.41
CA VAL A 39 8.59 26.88 13.08
C VAL A 39 8.88 25.38 12.93
N LYS A 40 8.42 24.79 11.82
CA LYS A 40 8.72 23.41 11.46
C LYS A 40 10.22 23.21 11.33
N LYS A 41 10.79 22.12 11.88
CA LYS A 41 12.24 21.86 11.92
C LYS A 41 12.89 21.88 10.55
N ASP A 42 12.23 21.36 9.54
CA ASP A 42 12.71 21.23 8.16
C ASP A 42 12.22 22.37 7.23
N ALA A 43 11.51 23.38 7.76
CA ALA A 43 10.93 24.46 6.96
C ALA A 43 11.97 25.17 6.08
N ALA A 44 13.13 25.49 6.64
CA ALA A 44 14.20 26.18 5.91
C ALA A 44 14.77 25.31 4.77
N ALA A 45 14.94 24.01 5.00
CA ALA A 45 15.40 23.08 3.98
C ALA A 45 14.37 22.94 2.85
N LEU A 46 13.07 22.85 3.19
CA LEU A 46 11.98 22.74 2.21
C LEU A 46 11.90 23.96 1.29
N VAL A 47 11.87 25.17 1.87
CA VAL A 47 11.72 26.41 1.08
C VAL A 47 12.97 26.77 0.27
N THR A 48 14.15 26.26 0.66
CA THR A 48 15.39 26.48 -0.09
C THR A 48 15.74 25.34 -1.05
N GLY A 49 14.89 24.34 -1.18
CA GLY A 49 15.13 23.17 -2.03
C GLY A 49 16.28 22.26 -1.57
N LYS A 50 16.63 22.31 -0.29
CA LYS A 50 17.70 21.49 0.30
C LYS A 50 17.18 20.28 1.07
N ALA A 51 15.86 20.07 1.06
CA ALA A 51 15.28 18.88 1.65
C ALA A 51 15.75 17.63 0.88
N VAL A 52 16.12 16.58 1.62
CA VAL A 52 16.58 15.30 1.07
C VAL A 52 15.55 14.24 1.42
N TYR A 53 15.12 13.51 0.42
CA TYR A 53 14.14 12.43 0.54
C TYR A 53 14.79 11.07 0.27
N THR A 54 14.08 9.98 0.55
CA THR A 54 14.60 8.63 0.38
C THR A 54 15.10 8.36 -1.04
N ASN A 55 14.38 8.85 -2.06
CA ASN A 55 14.79 8.68 -3.45
C ASN A 55 16.08 9.42 -3.80
N ASP A 56 16.37 10.54 -3.14
CA ASP A 56 17.60 11.31 -3.37
C ASP A 56 18.84 10.59 -2.80
N LEU A 57 18.60 9.66 -1.86
CA LEU A 57 19.64 8.86 -1.20
C LEU A 57 19.80 7.46 -1.83
N ALA A 58 18.94 7.09 -2.78
CA ALA A 58 19.05 5.79 -3.44
C ALA A 58 20.36 5.72 -4.25
N PRO A 59 21.20 4.68 -4.05
CA PRO A 59 22.37 4.46 -4.88
C PRO A 59 21.99 4.32 -6.35
N SER A 60 22.84 4.83 -7.23
CA SER A 60 22.57 4.83 -8.69
C SER A 60 22.62 3.44 -9.32
N ASP A 61 23.17 2.46 -8.62
CA ASP A 61 23.32 1.07 -9.02
C ASP A 61 22.29 0.12 -8.38
N CYS A 62 21.27 0.68 -7.72
CA CYS A 62 20.17 -0.12 -7.20
C CYS A 62 19.34 -0.73 -8.32
N LEU A 63 18.93 -1.99 -8.13
CA LEU A 63 17.91 -2.60 -8.97
C LEU A 63 16.54 -1.95 -8.74
N ILE A 64 15.80 -1.81 -9.83
CA ILE A 64 14.39 -1.42 -9.78
C ILE A 64 13.53 -2.67 -9.61
N VAL A 65 12.66 -2.63 -8.62
CA VAL A 65 11.77 -3.76 -8.29
C VAL A 65 10.32 -3.32 -8.47
N LYS A 66 9.56 -4.10 -9.25
CA LYS A 66 8.11 -3.92 -9.39
C LYS A 66 7.37 -5.22 -9.09
N VAL A 67 6.15 -5.07 -8.59
CA VAL A 67 5.29 -6.19 -8.20
C VAL A 67 4.16 -6.36 -9.20
N VAL A 68 4.00 -7.58 -9.71
CA VAL A 68 2.81 -7.98 -10.48
C VAL A 68 1.66 -8.19 -9.51
N ARG A 69 0.54 -7.58 -9.78
CA ARG A 69 -0.64 -7.63 -8.92
C ARG A 69 -1.80 -8.32 -9.60
N SER A 70 -2.58 -9.07 -8.83
CA SER A 70 -3.76 -9.76 -9.34
C SER A 70 -4.87 -8.78 -9.75
N PRO A 71 -5.51 -9.00 -10.89
CA PRO A 71 -6.73 -8.32 -11.27
C PRO A 71 -8.00 -8.94 -10.64
N TYR A 72 -7.88 -10.11 -10.01
CA TYR A 72 -9.01 -10.87 -9.47
C TYR A 72 -9.09 -10.74 -7.96
N ALA A 73 -10.31 -10.73 -7.45
CA ALA A 73 -10.59 -10.66 -6.01
C ALA A 73 -10.39 -12.02 -5.31
N HIS A 74 -10.64 -13.14 -6.02
CA HIS A 74 -10.46 -14.48 -5.49
C HIS A 74 -10.08 -15.40 -6.64
N ALA A 75 -8.89 -16.01 -6.58
CA ALA A 75 -8.42 -16.89 -7.64
C ALA A 75 -7.29 -17.81 -7.12
N LEU A 76 -7.08 -18.92 -7.82
CA LEU A 76 -5.86 -19.72 -7.72
C LEU A 76 -4.99 -19.48 -8.93
N ILE A 77 -3.70 -19.30 -8.70
CA ILE A 77 -2.71 -19.25 -9.77
C ILE A 77 -2.43 -20.68 -10.24
N LYS A 78 -2.84 -21.00 -11.46
CA LYS A 78 -2.57 -22.32 -12.07
C LYS A 78 -1.15 -22.43 -12.56
N ASP A 79 -0.67 -21.40 -13.26
CA ASP A 79 0.70 -21.34 -13.76
C ASP A 79 1.15 -19.87 -13.92
N ILE A 80 2.46 -19.68 -13.80
CA ILE A 80 3.14 -18.43 -14.11
C ILE A 80 4.29 -18.76 -15.07
N ASN A 81 4.20 -18.23 -16.30
CA ASN A 81 5.27 -18.36 -17.27
C ASN A 81 6.18 -17.13 -17.20
N THR A 82 7.37 -17.32 -16.63
CA THR A 82 8.37 -16.27 -16.39
C THR A 82 9.42 -16.19 -17.51
N ALA A 83 9.57 -17.24 -18.33
CA ALA A 83 10.67 -17.38 -19.28
C ALA A 83 10.85 -16.19 -20.24
N ARG A 84 9.75 -15.59 -20.70
CA ARG A 84 9.81 -14.40 -21.58
C ARG A 84 10.19 -13.13 -20.82
N ALA A 85 9.80 -13.02 -19.57
CA ALA A 85 10.16 -11.89 -18.71
C ALA A 85 11.63 -11.96 -18.32
N GLU A 86 12.13 -13.12 -17.97
CA GLU A 86 13.54 -13.37 -17.64
C GLU A 86 14.47 -13.14 -18.83
N ALA A 87 14.01 -13.43 -20.05
CA ALA A 87 14.77 -13.20 -21.28
C ALA A 87 14.90 -11.71 -21.68
N VAL A 88 14.25 -10.78 -20.97
CA VAL A 88 14.39 -9.36 -21.26
C VAL A 88 15.78 -8.88 -20.78
N PRO A 89 16.61 -8.26 -21.67
CA PRO A 89 17.91 -7.74 -21.27
C PRO A 89 17.79 -6.74 -20.11
N GLY A 90 18.62 -6.87 -19.09
CA GLY A 90 18.63 -6.03 -17.90
C GLY A 90 17.69 -6.52 -16.79
N ILE A 91 17.04 -7.68 -16.95
CA ILE A 91 16.32 -8.35 -15.86
C ILE A 91 17.29 -9.24 -15.10
N GLU A 92 17.32 -9.05 -13.80
CA GLU A 92 18.14 -9.81 -12.87
C GLU A 92 17.40 -11.04 -12.36
N CYS A 93 16.15 -10.88 -11.93
CA CYS A 93 15.34 -12.01 -11.51
C CYS A 93 13.83 -11.76 -11.61
N VAL A 94 13.09 -12.86 -11.71
CA VAL A 94 11.62 -12.89 -11.58
C VAL A 94 11.28 -13.91 -10.51
N LEU A 95 10.67 -13.47 -9.42
CA LEU A 95 10.30 -14.30 -8.28
C LEU A 95 8.80 -14.55 -8.26
N THR A 96 8.40 -15.78 -8.00
CA THR A 96 7.02 -16.23 -7.90
C THR A 96 6.78 -16.92 -6.55
N TYR A 97 5.57 -17.39 -6.30
CA TYR A 97 5.27 -18.19 -5.10
C TYR A 97 6.12 -19.47 -5.00
N LYS A 98 6.68 -19.97 -6.12
CA LYS A 98 7.55 -21.16 -6.16
C LYS A 98 8.93 -20.88 -5.58
N ASP A 99 9.37 -19.63 -5.62
CA ASP A 99 10.70 -19.18 -5.22
C ASP A 99 10.75 -18.65 -3.78
N CYS A 100 9.58 -18.38 -3.21
CA CYS A 100 9.47 -17.82 -1.87
C CYS A 100 9.38 -18.90 -0.79
N PRO A 101 9.96 -18.67 0.41
CA PRO A 101 9.83 -19.60 1.51
C PRO A 101 8.37 -19.74 1.98
N ASN A 102 7.93 -20.97 2.23
CA ASN A 102 6.60 -21.25 2.77
C ASN A 102 6.56 -20.98 4.30
N LYS A 103 6.89 -19.74 4.69
CA LYS A 103 6.85 -19.28 6.09
C LYS A 103 5.78 -18.21 6.22
N ARG A 104 4.76 -18.53 7.00
CA ARG A 104 3.65 -17.59 7.24
C ARG A 104 4.06 -16.49 8.21
N PHE A 105 3.52 -15.31 8.00
CA PHE A 105 3.66 -14.14 8.86
C PHE A 105 2.32 -13.42 9.01
N THR A 106 2.26 -12.49 9.96
CA THR A 106 1.10 -11.60 10.13
C THR A 106 1.39 -10.22 9.57
N MET A 107 0.38 -9.58 9.00
CA MET A 107 0.46 -8.19 8.53
C MET A 107 0.28 -7.17 9.66
N ALA A 108 -0.29 -7.58 10.77
CA ALA A 108 -0.34 -6.77 11.98
C ALA A 108 0.99 -6.88 12.74
N GLY A 109 1.23 -6.08 13.76
CA GLY A 109 2.50 -6.12 14.48
C GLY A 109 2.67 -4.90 15.38
N GLN A 110 1.56 -4.37 15.88
CA GLN A 110 1.59 -3.19 16.75
C GLN A 110 1.47 -3.53 18.23
N THR A 111 1.25 -4.81 18.58
CA THR A 111 1.10 -5.28 19.96
C THR A 111 1.92 -6.55 20.20
N TYR A 112 2.18 -6.84 21.46
CA TYR A 112 2.80 -8.10 21.86
C TYR A 112 2.08 -8.69 23.10
N PRO A 113 1.70 -9.98 23.08
CA PRO A 113 1.76 -10.88 21.92
C PRO A 113 0.82 -10.43 20.80
N GLU A 114 1.20 -10.71 19.53
CA GLU A 114 0.40 -10.33 18.39
C GLU A 114 -0.82 -11.25 18.24
N PRO A 115 -2.06 -10.73 18.37
CA PRO A 115 -3.28 -11.55 18.34
C PRO A 115 -3.74 -11.90 16.91
N SER A 116 -3.17 -11.27 15.88
CA SER A 116 -3.56 -11.49 14.50
C SER A 116 -3.05 -12.83 13.96
N PRO A 117 -3.81 -13.49 13.08
CA PRO A 117 -3.41 -14.78 12.53
C PRO A 117 -2.15 -14.66 11.67
N TYR A 118 -1.31 -15.70 11.72
CA TYR A 118 -0.17 -15.88 10.82
C TYR A 118 -0.66 -16.58 9.54
N ASP A 119 -1.32 -15.86 8.66
CA ASP A 119 -2.02 -16.38 7.49
C ASP A 119 -1.45 -15.93 6.14
N ARG A 120 -0.43 -15.05 6.15
CA ARG A 120 0.17 -14.48 4.95
C ARG A 120 1.47 -15.16 4.56
N LEU A 121 1.65 -15.32 3.24
CA LEU A 121 2.93 -15.63 2.60
C LEU A 121 3.42 -14.37 1.86
N ILE A 122 4.72 -14.31 1.55
CA ILE A 122 5.31 -13.20 0.76
C ILE A 122 4.66 -13.16 -0.62
N LEU A 123 4.62 -14.30 -1.32
CA LEU A 123 3.84 -14.54 -2.51
C LEU A 123 3.06 -15.83 -2.28
N ASP A 124 1.78 -15.83 -2.60
CA ASP A 124 0.91 -16.99 -2.43
C ASP A 124 0.33 -17.42 -3.78
N GLN A 125 0.08 -18.72 -3.92
CA GLN A 125 -0.66 -19.26 -5.05
C GLN A 125 -2.15 -18.88 -4.99
N HIS A 126 -2.66 -18.62 -3.78
CA HIS A 126 -4.05 -18.23 -3.54
C HIS A 126 -4.18 -16.70 -3.44
N VAL A 127 -4.81 -16.12 -4.43
CA VAL A 127 -5.15 -14.71 -4.50
C VAL A 127 -6.44 -14.45 -3.72
N ARG A 128 -6.41 -13.48 -2.81
CA ARG A 128 -7.53 -13.19 -1.89
C ARG A 128 -8.16 -11.81 -2.05
N TYR A 129 -7.54 -10.92 -2.83
CA TYR A 129 -8.09 -9.59 -3.12
C TYR A 129 -7.51 -9.01 -4.41
N VAL A 130 -8.20 -8.03 -5.00
CA VAL A 130 -7.68 -7.30 -6.15
C VAL A 130 -6.43 -6.52 -5.73
N GLY A 131 -5.33 -6.73 -6.45
CA GLY A 131 -4.04 -6.12 -6.10
C GLY A 131 -3.13 -7.01 -5.24
N ASP A 132 -3.53 -8.24 -4.93
CA ASP A 132 -2.68 -9.20 -4.20
C ASP A 132 -1.38 -9.45 -4.98
N PRO A 133 -0.20 -9.48 -4.31
CA PRO A 133 1.07 -9.73 -4.96
C PRO A 133 1.14 -11.12 -5.59
N VAL A 134 1.52 -11.19 -6.86
CA VAL A 134 1.59 -12.45 -7.65
C VAL A 134 3.02 -12.83 -8.00
N ALA A 135 3.81 -11.84 -8.41
CA ALA A 135 5.22 -12.02 -8.75
C ALA A 135 6.00 -10.73 -8.51
N ILE A 136 7.30 -10.84 -8.37
CA ILE A 136 8.25 -9.73 -8.20
C ILE A 136 9.22 -9.78 -9.38
N VAL A 137 9.43 -8.64 -10.03
CA VAL A 137 10.40 -8.49 -11.12
C VAL A 137 11.44 -7.46 -10.71
N ALA A 138 12.71 -7.82 -10.78
CA ALA A 138 13.85 -6.97 -10.50
C ALA A 138 14.74 -6.82 -11.74
N GLY A 139 15.19 -5.61 -12.02
CA GLY A 139 16.05 -5.31 -13.16
C GLY A 139 16.80 -3.99 -13.01
N GLU A 140 17.74 -3.76 -13.93
CA GLU A 140 18.67 -2.62 -13.90
C GLU A 140 18.00 -1.26 -14.02
N ASN A 141 16.88 -1.19 -14.73
CA ASN A 141 16.17 0.06 -14.96
C ASN A 141 14.66 -0.15 -15.13
N GLU A 142 13.91 0.94 -15.02
CA GLU A 142 12.45 0.90 -15.08
C GLU A 142 11.93 0.40 -16.45
N ALA A 143 12.58 0.74 -17.54
CA ALA A 143 12.15 0.36 -18.89
C ALA A 143 12.23 -1.15 -19.11
N CYS A 144 13.31 -1.82 -18.66
CA CYS A 144 13.43 -3.28 -18.78
C CYS A 144 12.42 -3.99 -17.88
N VAL A 145 12.20 -3.50 -16.66
CA VAL A 145 11.21 -4.07 -15.73
C VAL A 145 9.79 -3.93 -16.28
N ASP A 146 9.41 -2.77 -16.80
CA ASP A 146 8.09 -2.56 -17.41
C ASP A 146 7.85 -3.43 -18.66
N LYS A 147 8.91 -3.69 -19.43
CA LYS A 147 8.85 -4.61 -20.55
C LYS A 147 8.66 -6.06 -20.07
N ALA A 148 9.39 -6.47 -19.06
CA ALA A 148 9.26 -7.80 -18.47
C ALA A 148 7.88 -8.05 -17.87
N LEU A 149 7.32 -7.07 -17.15
CA LEU A 149 5.95 -7.15 -16.61
C LEU A 149 4.91 -7.43 -17.69
N LYS A 150 5.04 -6.82 -18.87
CA LYS A 150 4.15 -7.06 -20.02
C LYS A 150 4.33 -8.44 -20.65
N MET A 151 5.51 -9.04 -20.50
CA MET A 151 5.83 -10.36 -21.05
C MET A 151 5.43 -11.51 -20.12
N LEU A 152 5.23 -11.23 -18.84
CA LEU A 152 4.85 -12.22 -17.85
C LEU A 152 3.39 -12.63 -18.06
N LYS A 153 3.16 -13.95 -18.12
CA LYS A 153 1.82 -14.51 -18.27
C LYS A 153 1.45 -15.31 -17.04
N VAL A 154 0.29 -14.99 -16.47
CA VAL A 154 -0.27 -15.68 -15.31
C VAL A 154 -1.61 -16.28 -15.72
N GLU A 155 -1.76 -17.58 -15.47
CA GLU A 155 -3.00 -18.30 -15.66
C GLU A 155 -3.72 -18.44 -14.32
N TYR A 156 -4.97 -17.95 -14.28
CA TYR A 156 -5.79 -17.96 -13.08
C TYR A 156 -6.99 -18.90 -13.25
N GLU A 157 -7.30 -19.61 -12.18
CA GLU A 157 -8.62 -20.17 -11.95
C GLU A 157 -9.40 -19.21 -11.06
N VAL A 158 -10.36 -18.51 -11.63
CA VAL A 158 -11.16 -17.53 -10.89
C VAL A 158 -12.18 -18.27 -10.02
N LEU A 159 -12.20 -17.93 -8.74
CA LEU A 159 -13.09 -18.50 -7.74
C LEU A 159 -14.21 -17.51 -7.38
N PRO A 160 -15.34 -18.01 -6.85
CA PRO A 160 -16.38 -17.13 -6.32
C PRO A 160 -15.81 -16.22 -5.24
N ALA A 161 -16.06 -14.92 -5.37
CA ALA A 161 -15.63 -13.91 -4.40
C ALA A 161 -16.85 -13.38 -3.63
N VAL A 162 -16.74 -13.33 -2.31
CA VAL A 162 -17.74 -12.69 -1.45
C VAL A 162 -17.35 -11.21 -1.31
N LEU A 163 -18.08 -10.33 -2.02
CA LEU A 163 -17.81 -8.90 -2.06
C LEU A 163 -18.74 -8.10 -1.13
N ASP A 164 -19.87 -8.67 -0.77
CA ASP A 164 -20.81 -8.08 0.19
C ASP A 164 -20.54 -8.62 1.59
N PHE A 165 -20.18 -7.73 2.52
CA PHE A 165 -19.88 -8.10 3.90
C PHE A 165 -21.09 -8.70 4.66
N HIS A 166 -22.33 -8.39 4.24
CA HIS A 166 -23.51 -9.04 4.83
C HIS A 166 -23.58 -10.51 4.51
N MET A 167 -23.14 -10.90 3.31
CA MET A 167 -23.10 -12.31 2.88
C MET A 167 -21.88 -13.05 3.47
N ALA A 168 -20.82 -12.34 3.84
CA ALA A 168 -19.61 -12.94 4.42
C ALA A 168 -19.82 -13.56 5.80
N LYS A 169 -20.90 -13.15 6.49
CA LYS A 169 -21.23 -13.68 7.84
C LYS A 169 -21.71 -15.12 7.80
N ASP A 170 -22.40 -15.52 6.74
CA ASP A 170 -23.05 -16.83 6.59
C ASP A 170 -22.31 -17.72 5.59
N GLY A 171 -21.16 -17.27 5.06
CA GLY A 171 -20.31 -18.02 4.15
C GLY A 171 -19.32 -18.92 4.93
N ASP A 172 -19.30 -20.22 4.57
CA ASP A 172 -18.31 -21.19 5.01
C ASP A 172 -16.91 -20.89 4.44
#